data_0cf19830c9f68b31075fd77bec1f1495
#
_entry.id   0cf19830c9f68b31075fd77bec1f1495
#
_cell.length_a   1.000
_cell.length_b   1.000
_cell.length_c   1.000
_cell.angle_alpha   90.00
_cell.angle_beta   90.00
_cell.angle_gamma   90.00
#
_symmetry.space_group_name_H-M   'P 1'
#
loop_
_entity.id
_entity.type
_entity.pdbx_description
1 polymer ?
#
loop_
_entity_poly.entity_id
_entity_poly.type
_entity_poly.pdbx_seq_one_letter_code
_entity_poly.pdbx_strand_id
1 'polypeptide(L)'
;MSRNIFVCFLVTLIWPQFCVAMPDTITFPSEDGLLITADVYAPHLDKQTPVIVLFHQAGSSRGEYSEIAPRLNSSGFNCIAVDQRSGGESRGVENETVKRADEKGLDTHYNHALPDMIAALKYARSDLAKGRVISWGSSYSAALVLKLAGEHPELADATVSFSPGEYFPVSGKTWVEDSAKKIQTPVFITSAKHETEEWSSIFNAIPSRGKTRFIPEGDGKHGSRALWKQYPDSASYWSALTEFLKQFINE
;
A
#
# COMPACT_ATOMS: atom_id res chain seq x y z
N MET A 1 61.80 17.11 36.29
CA MET A 1 61.00 17.35 35.03
C MET A 1 60.11 16.16 34.77
N SER A 2 58.86 16.28 35.15
CA SER A 2 57.84 15.21 34.98
C SER A 2 57.04 15.49 33.69
N ARG A 3 57.12 14.56 32.71
CA ARG A 3 56.34 14.63 31.45
C ARG A 3 55.03 13.91 31.65
N ASN A 4 53.95 14.68 31.74
CA ASN A 4 52.57 14.16 31.68
C ASN A 4 52.24 13.76 30.22
N ILE A 5 52.01 12.49 30.01
CA ILE A 5 51.50 11.93 28.74
C ILE A 5 49.95 11.97 28.83
N PHE A 6 49.34 12.84 28.03
CA PHE A 6 47.90 12.83 27.83
C PHE A 6 47.56 11.75 26.79
N VAL A 7 46.91 10.69 27.21
CA VAL A 7 46.34 9.68 26.30
C VAL A 7 44.91 10.13 25.93
N CYS A 8 44.73 10.59 24.69
CA CYS A 8 43.40 10.88 24.13
C CYS A 8 42.73 9.57 23.70
N PHE A 9 41.69 9.17 24.40
CA PHE A 9 40.81 8.09 23.93
C PHE A 9 39.86 8.62 22.86
N LEU A 10 40.06 8.20 21.61
CA LEU A 10 39.10 8.41 20.52
C LEU A 10 37.97 7.40 20.70
N VAL A 11 36.83 7.86 21.17
CA VAL A 11 35.59 7.07 21.17
C VAL A 11 34.96 7.17 19.77
N THR A 12 35.16 6.13 18.97
CA THR A 12 34.44 6.01 17.69
C THR A 12 33.00 5.60 17.97
N LEU A 13 32.08 6.56 17.86
CA LEU A 13 30.64 6.29 17.83
C LEU A 13 30.32 5.55 16.51
N ILE A 14 30.16 4.23 16.61
CA ILE A 14 29.62 3.41 15.51
C ILE A 14 28.12 3.66 15.50
N TRP A 15 27.64 4.51 14.59
CA TRP A 15 26.21 4.62 14.28
C TRP A 15 25.79 3.35 13.55
N PRO A 16 24.73 2.64 14.00
CA PRO A 16 24.21 1.52 13.23
C PRO A 16 23.69 2.07 11.89
N GLN A 17 24.40 1.78 10.82
CA GLN A 17 23.87 1.96 9.48
C GLN A 17 22.77 0.91 9.30
N PHE A 18 21.50 1.32 9.38
CA PHE A 18 20.41 0.50 8.90
C PHE A 18 20.58 0.33 7.39
N CYS A 19 21.14 -0.79 7.00
CA CYS A 19 21.14 -1.21 5.61
C CYS A 19 19.70 -1.50 5.24
N VAL A 20 19.03 -0.57 4.57
CA VAL A 20 17.71 -0.84 3.97
C VAL A 20 17.99 -1.84 2.85
N ALA A 21 17.59 -3.08 3.07
CA ALA A 21 17.71 -4.11 2.04
C ALA A 21 16.93 -3.65 0.80
N MET A 22 17.57 -3.74 -0.38
CA MET A 22 16.88 -3.51 -1.65
C MET A 22 15.79 -4.57 -1.79
N PRO A 23 14.62 -4.22 -2.37
CA PRO A 23 13.58 -5.20 -2.59
C PRO A 23 13.99 -6.24 -3.63
N ASP A 24 13.45 -7.44 -3.50
CA ASP A 24 13.53 -8.46 -4.54
C ASP A 24 12.45 -8.21 -5.58
N THR A 25 12.84 -7.91 -6.82
CA THR A 25 11.88 -7.75 -7.93
C THR A 25 11.50 -9.12 -8.48
N ILE A 26 10.22 -9.42 -8.46
CA ILE A 26 9.63 -10.69 -8.92
C ILE A 26 8.59 -10.48 -10.01
N THR A 27 8.18 -11.58 -10.66
CA THR A 27 7.02 -11.61 -11.54
C THR A 27 6.14 -12.81 -11.23
N PHE A 28 4.82 -12.64 -11.39
CA PHE A 28 3.82 -13.71 -11.31
C PHE A 28 2.69 -13.44 -12.32
N PRO A 29 1.98 -14.48 -12.80
CA PRO A 29 0.93 -14.29 -13.79
C PRO A 29 -0.38 -13.79 -13.16
N SER A 30 -1.06 -12.88 -13.85
CA SER A 30 -2.48 -12.60 -13.68
C SER A 30 -3.31 -13.71 -14.32
N GLU A 31 -4.61 -13.74 -14.05
CA GLU A 31 -5.53 -14.78 -14.57
C GLU A 31 -5.60 -14.81 -16.09
N ASP A 32 -5.44 -13.66 -16.74
CA ASP A 32 -5.38 -13.52 -18.21
C ASP A 32 -3.98 -13.77 -18.81
N GLY A 33 -3.01 -14.22 -17.98
CA GLY A 33 -1.64 -14.55 -18.41
C GLY A 33 -0.72 -13.33 -18.58
N LEU A 34 -1.13 -12.12 -18.15
CA LEU A 34 -0.23 -11.00 -18.08
C LEU A 34 0.76 -11.21 -16.92
N LEU A 35 2.07 -11.06 -17.17
CA LEU A 35 3.07 -11.10 -16.11
C LEU A 35 3.09 -9.77 -15.33
N ILE A 36 2.77 -9.86 -14.06
CA ILE A 36 2.75 -8.75 -13.12
C ILE A 36 4.14 -8.63 -12.49
N THR A 37 4.71 -7.42 -12.47
CA THR A 37 5.96 -7.13 -11.74
C THR A 37 5.64 -6.60 -10.36
N ALA A 38 6.42 -7.01 -9.37
CA ALA A 38 6.32 -6.48 -8.02
C ALA A 38 7.68 -6.47 -7.32
N ASP A 39 7.85 -5.53 -6.39
CA ASP A 39 8.99 -5.44 -5.48
C ASP A 39 8.59 -5.99 -4.11
N VAL A 40 9.30 -7.03 -3.65
CA VAL A 40 9.08 -7.68 -2.35
C VAL A 40 10.04 -7.11 -1.32
N TYR A 41 9.50 -6.49 -0.29
CA TYR A 41 10.19 -5.97 0.88
C TYR A 41 9.88 -6.89 2.05
N ALA A 42 10.63 -7.99 2.20
CA ALA A 42 10.35 -9.04 3.19
C ALA A 42 11.56 -9.32 4.10
N PRO A 43 11.95 -8.38 4.98
CA PRO A 43 13.06 -8.59 5.90
C PRO A 43 12.74 -9.58 7.02
N HIS A 44 11.45 -9.84 7.30
CA HIS A 44 11.00 -10.74 8.33
C HIS A 44 10.79 -12.15 7.75
N LEU A 45 11.59 -13.11 8.22
CA LEU A 45 11.58 -14.49 7.69
C LEU A 45 10.43 -15.34 8.23
N ASP A 46 9.81 -14.93 9.33
CA ASP A 46 8.64 -15.63 9.87
C ASP A 46 7.45 -15.47 8.93
N LYS A 47 6.92 -16.60 8.46
CA LYS A 47 5.74 -16.65 7.60
C LYS A 47 4.44 -16.17 8.28
N GLN A 48 4.42 -16.07 9.61
CA GLN A 48 3.31 -15.46 10.35
C GLN A 48 3.34 -13.92 10.31
N THR A 49 4.49 -13.32 9.93
CA THR A 49 4.57 -11.86 9.75
C THR A 49 3.51 -11.39 8.77
N PRO A 50 2.69 -10.40 9.13
CA PRO A 50 1.67 -9.86 8.23
C PRO A 50 2.28 -9.25 6.97
N VAL A 51 1.61 -9.45 5.83
CA VAL A 51 2.04 -8.91 4.54
C VAL A 51 1.06 -7.82 4.08
N ILE A 52 1.58 -6.67 3.67
CA ILE A 52 0.81 -5.58 3.07
C ILE A 52 1.05 -5.59 1.56
N VAL A 53 -0.03 -5.70 0.77
CA VAL A 53 0.00 -5.63 -0.69
C VAL A 53 -0.37 -4.21 -1.12
N LEU A 54 0.59 -3.53 -1.76
CA LEU A 54 0.58 -2.09 -2.03
C LEU A 54 0.30 -1.82 -3.52
N PHE A 55 -0.81 -1.13 -3.81
CA PHE A 55 -1.28 -0.81 -5.15
C PHE A 55 -1.23 0.70 -5.40
N HIS A 56 -0.46 1.12 -6.40
CA HIS A 56 -0.16 2.52 -6.71
C HIS A 56 -1.36 3.30 -7.30
N GLN A 57 -1.24 4.64 -7.30
CA GLN A 57 -2.20 5.54 -7.92
C GLN A 57 -2.05 5.60 -9.45
N ALA A 58 -2.97 6.31 -10.11
CA ALA A 58 -2.95 6.57 -11.55
C ALA A 58 -1.61 7.20 -11.99
N GLY A 59 -1.10 6.74 -13.15
CA GLY A 59 0.14 7.24 -13.74
C GLY A 59 1.41 6.92 -12.95
N SER A 60 1.33 6.06 -11.93
CA SER A 60 2.43 5.70 -11.02
C SER A 60 2.91 4.25 -11.27
N SER A 61 3.79 3.77 -10.40
CA SER A 61 4.32 2.42 -10.39
C SER A 61 4.54 1.95 -8.95
N ARG A 62 5.05 0.73 -8.77
CA ARG A 62 5.52 0.20 -7.49
C ARG A 62 6.52 1.14 -6.78
N GLY A 63 7.18 2.03 -7.53
CA GLY A 63 8.07 3.07 -7.00
C GLY A 63 7.40 4.08 -6.07
N GLU A 64 6.07 4.23 -6.10
CA GLU A 64 5.33 5.05 -5.13
C GLU A 64 5.63 4.65 -3.69
N TYR A 65 5.91 3.36 -3.47
CA TYR A 65 6.10 2.76 -2.16
C TYR A 65 7.55 2.61 -1.72
N SER A 66 8.52 3.07 -2.52
CA SER A 66 9.96 2.94 -2.21
C SER A 66 10.39 3.57 -0.88
N GLU A 67 9.65 4.58 -0.40
CA GLU A 67 9.87 5.22 0.91
C GLU A 67 8.92 4.66 2.00
N ILE A 68 7.74 4.19 1.60
CA ILE A 68 6.69 3.72 2.50
C ILE A 68 6.96 2.29 2.98
N ALA A 69 7.28 1.37 2.07
CA ALA A 69 7.48 -0.04 2.39
C ALA A 69 8.61 -0.28 3.41
N PRO A 70 9.79 0.35 3.33
CA PRO A 70 10.83 0.22 4.36
C PRO A 70 10.38 0.68 5.75
N ARG A 71 9.52 1.70 5.83
CA ARG A 71 8.99 2.16 7.10
C ARG A 71 7.96 1.18 7.68
N LEU A 72 7.13 0.57 6.84
CA LEU A 72 6.22 -0.52 7.25
C LEU A 72 7.02 -1.75 7.72
N ASN A 73 8.13 -2.09 7.04
CA ASN A 73 9.04 -3.14 7.51
C ASN A 73 9.57 -2.86 8.92
N SER A 74 9.99 -1.62 9.19
CA SER A 74 10.44 -1.22 10.53
C SER A 74 9.33 -1.27 11.58
N SER A 75 8.08 -1.36 11.15
CA SER A 75 6.89 -1.50 12.01
C SER A 75 6.41 -2.95 12.13
N GLY A 76 7.15 -3.94 11.62
CA GLY A 76 6.86 -5.37 11.79
C GLY A 76 6.01 -6.01 10.66
N PHE A 77 5.94 -5.38 9.50
CA PHE A 77 5.24 -5.92 8.32
C PHE A 77 6.23 -6.31 7.23
N ASN A 78 5.89 -7.32 6.43
CA ASN A 78 6.45 -7.50 5.10
C ASN A 78 5.55 -6.78 4.10
N CYS A 79 6.11 -6.35 2.95
CA CYS A 79 5.36 -5.65 1.93
C CYS A 79 5.64 -6.21 0.53
N ILE A 80 4.67 -6.09 -0.36
CA ILE A 80 4.82 -6.30 -1.79
C ILE A 80 4.20 -5.10 -2.52
N ALA A 81 5.02 -4.34 -3.25
CA ALA A 81 4.59 -3.21 -4.05
C ALA A 81 4.42 -3.65 -5.51
N VAL A 82 3.23 -3.46 -6.07
CA VAL A 82 2.79 -4.09 -7.32
C VAL A 82 2.67 -3.05 -8.43
N ASP A 83 3.19 -3.37 -9.61
CA ASP A 83 2.84 -2.70 -10.86
C ASP A 83 1.55 -3.29 -11.41
N GLN A 84 0.46 -2.54 -11.42
CA GLN A 84 -0.75 -2.94 -12.15
C GLN A 84 -0.60 -2.59 -13.64
N ARG A 85 -1.45 -3.17 -14.51
CA ARG A 85 -1.48 -2.90 -15.96
C ARG A 85 -1.82 -1.46 -16.34
N SER A 86 -2.26 -0.62 -15.43
CA SER A 86 -2.46 0.80 -15.62
C SER A 86 -1.50 1.59 -14.76
N GLY A 87 -0.67 2.44 -15.35
CA GLY A 87 0.32 3.18 -14.60
C GLY A 87 1.34 3.87 -15.49
N GLY A 88 2.52 4.14 -14.94
CA GLY A 88 3.59 4.85 -15.62
C GLY A 88 4.91 4.74 -14.85
N GLU A 89 5.48 5.88 -14.45
CA GLU A 89 6.73 5.94 -13.69
C GLU A 89 6.50 6.63 -12.35
N SER A 90 7.18 6.19 -11.32
CA SER A 90 7.24 6.87 -10.03
C SER A 90 8.62 6.74 -9.41
N ARG A 91 9.22 7.86 -8.99
CA ARG A 91 10.50 7.91 -8.28
C ARG A 91 11.64 7.16 -8.98
N GLY A 92 11.70 7.26 -10.31
CA GLY A 92 12.69 6.59 -11.15
C GLY A 92 12.44 5.09 -11.39
N VAL A 93 11.28 4.58 -10.98
CA VAL A 93 10.87 3.19 -11.23
C VAL A 93 9.75 3.15 -12.26
N GLU A 94 10.01 2.56 -13.41
CA GLU A 94 9.03 2.39 -14.47
C GLU A 94 8.07 1.22 -14.15
N ASN A 95 6.82 1.35 -14.60
CA ASN A 95 5.84 0.28 -14.51
C ASN A 95 6.06 -0.75 -15.63
N GLU A 96 6.61 -1.89 -15.27
CA GLU A 96 6.93 -2.97 -16.22
C GLU A 96 5.70 -3.76 -16.66
N THR A 97 4.64 -3.76 -15.85
CA THR A 97 3.40 -4.49 -16.19
C THR A 97 2.63 -3.76 -17.28
N VAL A 98 2.50 -2.43 -17.21
CA VAL A 98 1.81 -1.65 -18.25
C VAL A 98 2.51 -1.79 -19.60
N LYS A 99 3.85 -1.80 -19.63
CA LYS A 99 4.60 -2.03 -20.87
C LYS A 99 4.23 -3.36 -21.53
N ARG A 100 4.18 -4.45 -20.73
CA ARG A 100 3.78 -5.77 -21.26
C ARG A 100 2.32 -5.81 -21.67
N ALA A 101 1.43 -5.09 -20.98
CA ALA A 101 0.03 -4.99 -21.35
C ALA A 101 -0.13 -4.29 -22.71
N ASP A 102 0.55 -3.16 -22.90
CA ASP A 102 0.56 -2.41 -24.17
C ASP A 102 1.14 -3.24 -25.32
N GLU A 103 2.25 -3.95 -25.11
CA GLU A 103 2.85 -4.86 -26.10
C GLU A 103 1.90 -5.98 -26.53
N LYS A 104 1.03 -6.43 -25.63
CA LYS A 104 0.02 -7.45 -25.89
C LYS A 104 -1.32 -6.88 -26.39
N GLY A 105 -1.45 -5.55 -26.49
CA GLY A 105 -2.70 -4.88 -26.87
C GLY A 105 -3.84 -5.09 -25.86
N LEU A 106 -3.51 -5.29 -24.59
CA LEU A 106 -4.49 -5.42 -23.51
C LEU A 106 -5.00 -4.05 -23.07
N ASP A 107 -6.23 -4.01 -22.58
CA ASP A 107 -6.81 -2.78 -22.04
C ASP A 107 -6.12 -2.39 -20.71
N THR A 108 -5.61 -1.16 -20.65
CA THR A 108 -4.89 -0.58 -19.50
C THR A 108 -5.70 0.46 -18.74
N HIS A 109 -7.01 0.55 -18.94
CA HIS A 109 -7.88 1.39 -18.11
C HIS A 109 -7.92 0.92 -16.65
N TYR A 110 -8.13 1.84 -15.73
CA TYR A 110 -7.99 1.60 -14.27
C TYR A 110 -8.82 0.44 -13.72
N ASN A 111 -10.07 0.27 -14.19
CA ASN A 111 -10.93 -0.85 -13.75
C ASN A 111 -10.43 -2.22 -14.25
N HIS A 112 -9.64 -2.26 -15.31
CA HIS A 112 -9.02 -3.48 -15.84
C HIS A 112 -7.82 -3.96 -15.01
N ALA A 113 -7.39 -3.19 -14.00
CA ALA A 113 -6.37 -3.61 -13.04
C ALA A 113 -6.85 -4.64 -12.00
N LEU A 114 -8.15 -4.89 -11.89
CA LEU A 114 -8.70 -5.85 -10.91
C LEU A 114 -8.09 -7.26 -10.99
N PRO A 115 -7.91 -7.88 -12.18
CA PRO A 115 -7.24 -9.19 -12.27
C PRO A 115 -5.81 -9.19 -11.72
N ASP A 116 -5.06 -8.09 -11.92
CA ASP A 116 -3.69 -7.94 -11.42
C ASP A 116 -3.67 -7.87 -9.89
N MET A 117 -4.61 -7.11 -9.32
CA MET A 117 -4.74 -6.95 -7.88
C MET A 117 -5.16 -8.27 -7.20
N ILE A 118 -6.10 -9.01 -7.81
CA ILE A 118 -6.51 -10.34 -7.35
C ILE A 118 -5.31 -11.31 -7.38
N ALA A 119 -4.55 -11.32 -8.48
CA ALA A 119 -3.37 -12.18 -8.61
C ALA A 119 -2.31 -11.86 -7.54
N ALA A 120 -2.06 -10.58 -7.26
CA ALA A 120 -1.12 -10.13 -6.23
C ALA A 120 -1.55 -10.55 -4.82
N LEU A 121 -2.83 -10.41 -4.49
CA LEU A 121 -3.38 -10.83 -3.20
C LEU A 121 -3.33 -12.37 -3.04
N LYS A 122 -3.66 -13.13 -4.09
CA LYS A 122 -3.50 -14.60 -4.12
C LYS A 122 -2.04 -15.00 -3.93
N TYR A 123 -1.10 -14.34 -4.63
CA TYR A 123 0.33 -14.59 -4.48
C TYR A 123 0.81 -14.30 -3.05
N ALA A 124 0.39 -13.18 -2.47
CA ALA A 124 0.72 -12.86 -1.07
C ALA A 124 0.24 -13.95 -0.11
N ARG A 125 -0.96 -14.48 -0.29
CA ARG A 125 -1.55 -15.55 0.52
C ARG A 125 -0.84 -16.89 0.38
N SER A 126 -0.47 -17.28 -0.84
CA SER A 126 0.12 -18.61 -1.11
C SER A 126 1.61 -18.66 -0.79
N ASP A 127 2.36 -17.63 -1.18
CA ASP A 127 3.82 -17.66 -1.25
C ASP A 127 4.52 -16.83 -0.17
N LEU A 128 3.94 -15.70 0.24
CA LEU A 128 4.58 -14.78 1.17
C LEU A 128 4.13 -14.94 2.62
N ALA A 129 2.82 -15.12 2.87
CA ALA A 129 2.25 -15.10 4.20
C ALA A 129 1.47 -16.37 4.54
N LYS A 130 1.63 -16.85 5.78
CA LYS A 130 0.68 -17.74 6.47
C LYS A 130 -0.14 -16.98 7.51
N GLY A 131 0.27 -15.76 7.84
CA GLY A 131 -0.41 -14.80 8.69
C GLY A 131 -1.39 -13.93 7.93
N ARG A 132 -1.59 -12.71 8.43
CA ARG A 132 -2.54 -11.74 7.87
C ARG A 132 -2.05 -11.15 6.54
N VAL A 133 -2.99 -10.91 5.62
CA VAL A 133 -2.77 -10.14 4.39
C VAL A 133 -3.62 -8.89 4.43
N ILE A 134 -3.00 -7.74 4.21
CA ILE A 134 -3.65 -6.43 4.20
C ILE A 134 -3.58 -5.87 2.78
N SER A 135 -4.72 -5.54 2.18
CA SER A 135 -4.78 -4.85 0.90
C SER A 135 -4.64 -3.34 1.11
N TRP A 136 -3.83 -2.68 0.29
CA TRP A 136 -3.63 -1.23 0.37
C TRP A 136 -3.68 -0.60 -1.02
N GLY A 137 -4.55 0.39 -1.20
CA GLY A 137 -4.69 1.12 -2.44
C GLY A 137 -4.47 2.63 -2.30
N SER A 138 -3.97 3.23 -3.37
CA SER A 138 -3.77 4.67 -3.54
C SER A 138 -4.64 5.18 -4.70
N SER A 139 -5.50 6.19 -4.47
CA SER A 139 -6.36 6.81 -5.48
C SER A 139 -7.32 5.79 -6.13
N TYR A 140 -7.28 5.59 -7.46
CA TYR A 140 -8.12 4.60 -8.12
C TYR A 140 -7.97 3.19 -7.52
N SER A 141 -6.76 2.81 -7.14
CA SER A 141 -6.51 1.54 -6.45
C SER A 141 -7.13 1.51 -5.06
N ALA A 142 -7.29 2.66 -4.38
CA ALA A 142 -7.98 2.76 -3.11
C ALA A 142 -9.47 2.40 -3.26
N ALA A 143 -10.11 2.82 -4.35
CA ALA A 143 -11.46 2.43 -4.70
C ALA A 143 -11.56 0.93 -5.03
N LEU A 144 -10.58 0.40 -5.80
CA LEU A 144 -10.56 -1.02 -6.18
C LEU A 144 -10.32 -1.96 -5.00
N VAL A 145 -9.46 -1.61 -4.01
CA VAL A 145 -9.30 -2.46 -2.81
C VAL A 145 -10.56 -2.50 -1.95
N LEU A 146 -11.34 -1.40 -1.88
CA LEU A 146 -12.65 -1.40 -1.22
C LEU A 146 -13.65 -2.30 -1.95
N LYS A 147 -13.64 -2.24 -3.28
CA LYS A 147 -14.46 -3.14 -4.10
C LYS A 147 -14.10 -4.60 -3.85
N LEU A 148 -12.79 -4.94 -3.89
CA LEU A 148 -12.32 -6.30 -3.64
C LEU A 148 -12.66 -6.77 -2.23
N ALA A 149 -12.54 -5.91 -1.20
CA ALA A 149 -12.89 -6.26 0.17
C ALA A 149 -14.37 -6.64 0.33
N GLY A 150 -15.26 -6.05 -0.47
CA GLY A 150 -16.69 -6.40 -0.47
C GLY A 150 -17.04 -7.62 -1.32
N GLU A 151 -16.32 -7.87 -2.40
CA GLU A 151 -16.64 -8.94 -3.36
C GLU A 151 -15.80 -10.21 -3.16
N HIS A 152 -14.58 -10.05 -2.61
CA HIS A 152 -13.60 -11.11 -2.38
C HIS A 152 -13.03 -11.03 -0.97
N PRO A 153 -13.86 -11.14 0.09
CA PRO A 153 -13.43 -10.97 1.48
C PRO A 153 -12.38 -11.98 1.93
N GLU A 154 -12.22 -13.10 1.19
CA GLU A 154 -11.22 -14.13 1.45
C GLU A 154 -9.78 -13.69 1.06
N LEU A 155 -9.63 -12.65 0.24
CA LEU A 155 -8.32 -12.23 -0.27
C LEU A 155 -7.51 -11.40 0.73
N ALA A 156 -8.17 -10.63 1.61
CA ALA A 156 -7.49 -9.77 2.56
C ALA A 156 -8.21 -9.72 3.92
N ASP A 157 -7.43 -9.69 5.00
CA ASP A 157 -7.94 -9.61 6.39
C ASP A 157 -8.26 -8.19 6.82
N ALA A 158 -7.72 -7.19 6.10
CA ALA A 158 -8.00 -5.77 6.30
C ALA A 158 -7.72 -4.97 5.03
N THR A 159 -8.25 -3.74 4.97
CA THR A 159 -8.08 -2.85 3.83
C THR A 159 -7.64 -1.46 4.26
N VAL A 160 -6.61 -0.92 3.60
CA VAL A 160 -6.13 0.45 3.73
C VAL A 160 -6.39 1.19 2.42
N SER A 161 -7.07 2.31 2.49
CA SER A 161 -7.57 3.04 1.32
C SER A 161 -7.22 4.53 1.42
N PHE A 162 -6.33 4.99 0.55
CA PHE A 162 -5.86 6.38 0.49
C PHE A 162 -6.50 7.11 -0.69
N SER A 163 -7.37 8.07 -0.43
CA SER A 163 -8.10 8.87 -1.43
C SER A 163 -8.98 8.02 -2.35
N PRO A 164 -9.92 7.21 -1.82
CA PRO A 164 -10.89 6.52 -2.67
C PRO A 164 -11.94 7.49 -3.21
N GLY A 165 -12.70 7.01 -4.22
CA GLY A 165 -13.84 7.71 -4.79
C GLY A 165 -14.57 6.83 -5.81
N GLU A 166 -15.68 7.30 -6.35
CA GLU A 166 -16.39 6.64 -7.45
C GLU A 166 -15.75 6.99 -8.81
N TYR A 167 -14.50 6.56 -9.02
CA TYR A 167 -13.68 6.91 -10.19
C TYR A 167 -14.08 6.21 -11.48
N PHE A 168 -15.12 5.36 -11.46
CA PHE A 168 -15.47 4.46 -12.56
C PHE A 168 -16.90 4.72 -13.09
N PRO A 169 -17.17 5.89 -13.69
CA PRO A 169 -18.53 6.27 -14.07
C PRO A 169 -19.18 5.32 -15.08
N VAL A 170 -18.38 4.64 -15.91
CA VAL A 170 -18.84 3.62 -16.87
C VAL A 170 -19.38 2.37 -16.15
N SER A 171 -18.85 2.06 -14.96
CA SER A 171 -19.26 0.92 -14.15
C SER A 171 -20.48 1.22 -13.26
N GLY A 172 -20.82 2.50 -13.07
CA GLY A 172 -21.96 2.95 -12.26
C GLY A 172 -21.60 4.04 -11.26
N LYS A 173 -22.59 4.81 -10.82
CA LYS A 173 -22.40 5.96 -9.92
C LYS A 173 -22.08 5.57 -8.47
N THR A 174 -22.43 4.34 -8.08
CA THR A 174 -22.29 3.80 -6.72
C THR A 174 -21.55 2.46 -6.75
N TRP A 175 -20.70 2.25 -7.76
CA TRP A 175 -20.06 0.96 -8.03
C TRP A 175 -19.14 0.49 -6.90
N VAL A 176 -18.42 1.42 -6.26
CA VAL A 176 -17.57 1.15 -5.09
C VAL A 176 -18.43 1.07 -3.83
N GLU A 177 -19.37 2.00 -3.63
CA GLU A 177 -20.26 2.04 -2.47
C GLU A 177 -21.10 0.76 -2.36
N ASP A 178 -21.61 0.21 -3.48
CA ASP A 178 -22.40 -1.02 -3.47
C ASP A 178 -21.59 -2.24 -3.01
N SER A 179 -20.30 -2.28 -3.31
CA SER A 179 -19.40 -3.30 -2.78
C SER A 179 -19.02 -3.01 -1.32
N ALA A 180 -18.84 -1.74 -0.96
CA ALA A 180 -18.53 -1.33 0.41
C ALA A 180 -19.60 -1.75 1.43
N LYS A 181 -20.88 -1.84 1.04
CA LYS A 181 -21.99 -2.36 1.85
C LYS A 181 -21.80 -3.79 2.34
N LYS A 182 -20.89 -4.55 1.73
CA LYS A 182 -20.60 -5.96 2.04
C LYS A 182 -19.37 -6.15 2.91
N ILE A 183 -18.55 -5.11 3.13
CA ILE A 183 -17.26 -5.20 3.83
C ILE A 183 -17.49 -5.47 5.33
N GLN A 184 -16.95 -6.60 5.82
CA GLN A 184 -17.00 -6.99 7.23
C GLN A 184 -15.62 -6.90 7.91
N THR A 185 -14.54 -6.89 7.13
CA THR A 185 -13.15 -6.79 7.62
C THR A 185 -12.82 -5.37 8.08
N PRO A 186 -11.79 -5.17 8.93
CA PRO A 186 -11.33 -3.84 9.30
C PRO A 186 -10.90 -3.01 8.09
N VAL A 187 -11.26 -1.71 8.11
CA VAL A 187 -10.95 -0.76 7.03
C VAL A 187 -10.41 0.53 7.59
N PHE A 188 -9.33 1.04 6.99
CA PHE A 188 -8.83 2.40 7.20
C PHE A 188 -9.00 3.22 5.94
N ILE A 189 -9.67 4.39 6.03
CA ILE A 189 -9.83 5.34 4.92
C ILE A 189 -9.25 6.70 5.30
N THR A 190 -8.48 7.29 4.38
CA THR A 190 -7.97 8.65 4.50
C THR A 190 -7.78 9.30 3.14
N SER A 191 -7.60 10.62 3.11
CA SER A 191 -7.36 11.40 1.88
C SER A 191 -6.80 12.78 2.23
N ALA A 192 -6.55 13.63 1.23
CA ALA A 192 -6.47 15.06 1.44
C ALA A 192 -7.80 15.58 1.99
N LYS A 193 -7.75 16.68 2.77
CA LYS A 193 -8.92 17.21 3.49
C LYS A 193 -10.09 17.54 2.57
N HIS A 194 -9.80 18.17 1.43
CA HIS A 194 -10.82 18.60 0.45
C HIS A 194 -11.49 17.43 -0.29
N GLU A 195 -10.91 16.22 -0.26
CA GLU A 195 -11.45 15.02 -0.91
C GLU A 195 -12.44 14.24 -0.03
N THR A 196 -12.63 14.67 1.22
CA THR A 196 -13.41 13.92 2.21
C THR A 196 -14.85 13.64 1.76
N GLU A 197 -15.48 14.60 1.07
CA GLU A 197 -16.85 14.43 0.56
C GLU A 197 -16.96 13.37 -0.52
N GLU A 198 -15.90 13.14 -1.32
CA GLU A 198 -15.90 12.20 -2.44
C GLU A 198 -16.05 10.73 -1.99
N TRP A 199 -15.65 10.42 -0.76
CA TRP A 199 -15.69 9.06 -0.22
C TRP A 199 -16.56 8.89 1.03
N SER A 200 -17.14 9.96 1.56
CA SER A 200 -17.95 9.90 2.79
C SER A 200 -19.12 8.93 2.67
N SER A 201 -19.81 8.86 1.54
CA SER A 201 -20.90 7.91 1.29
C SER A 201 -20.38 6.46 1.32
N ILE A 202 -19.24 6.21 0.68
CA ILE A 202 -18.58 4.89 0.67
C ILE A 202 -18.23 4.45 2.10
N PHE A 203 -17.60 5.33 2.90
CA PHE A 203 -17.25 5.04 4.29
C PHE A 203 -18.49 4.74 5.14
N ASN A 204 -19.54 5.55 4.98
CA ASN A 204 -20.80 5.37 5.73
C ASN A 204 -21.49 4.03 5.40
N ALA A 205 -21.39 3.60 4.15
CA ALA A 205 -21.97 2.34 3.67
C ALA A 205 -21.29 1.09 4.27
N ILE A 206 -20.02 1.17 4.72
CA ILE A 206 -19.28 0.03 5.29
C ILE A 206 -19.90 -0.40 6.63
N PRO A 207 -20.41 -1.63 6.78
CA PRO A 207 -21.01 -2.12 8.03
C PRO A 207 -19.98 -2.56 9.08
N SER A 208 -18.72 -2.79 8.71
CA SER A 208 -17.66 -3.24 9.63
C SER A 208 -17.53 -2.34 10.84
N ARG A 209 -17.51 -2.93 12.06
CA ARG A 209 -17.24 -2.19 13.30
C ARG A 209 -15.77 -1.77 13.44
N GLY A 210 -14.87 -2.39 12.68
CA GLY A 210 -13.44 -2.06 12.62
C GLY A 210 -13.10 -0.96 11.60
N LYS A 211 -14.11 -0.24 11.06
CA LYS A 211 -13.82 0.88 10.14
C LYS A 211 -13.32 2.10 10.88
N THR A 212 -12.23 2.66 10.36
CA THR A 212 -11.56 3.86 10.90
C THR A 212 -11.34 4.84 9.76
N ARG A 213 -11.50 6.13 10.03
CA ARG A 213 -11.12 7.20 9.10
C ARG A 213 -10.16 8.17 9.75
N PHE A 214 -9.28 8.75 8.94
CA PHE A 214 -8.43 9.86 9.33
C PHE A 214 -8.57 11.01 8.33
N ILE A 215 -8.73 12.23 8.83
CA ILE A 215 -8.76 13.46 8.05
C ILE A 215 -7.70 14.39 8.65
N PRO A 216 -6.72 14.89 7.85
CA PRO A 216 -5.67 15.75 8.37
C PRO A 216 -6.24 17.10 8.82
N GLU A 217 -5.58 17.74 9.79
CA GLU A 217 -5.92 19.11 10.19
C GLU A 217 -5.58 20.13 9.09
N GLY A 218 -4.44 19.94 8.43
CA GLY A 218 -4.00 20.71 7.26
C GLY A 218 -4.65 20.21 5.96
N ASP A 219 -4.13 20.66 4.82
CA ASP A 219 -4.67 20.30 3.49
C ASP A 219 -4.47 18.82 3.16
N GLY A 220 -3.39 18.22 3.67
CA GLY A 220 -3.01 16.86 3.34
C GLY A 220 -2.54 16.70 1.90
N LYS A 221 -2.49 15.44 1.43
CA LYS A 221 -2.07 15.11 0.07
C LYS A 221 -2.86 13.93 -0.46
N HIS A 222 -3.19 13.98 -1.76
CA HIS A 222 -3.88 12.90 -2.49
C HIS A 222 -3.06 11.61 -2.52
N GLY A 223 -3.72 10.49 -2.23
CA GLY A 223 -3.15 9.15 -2.31
C GLY A 223 -2.10 8.84 -1.24
N SER A 224 -1.45 7.69 -1.37
CA SER A 224 -0.42 7.23 -0.42
C SER A 224 0.80 8.14 -0.33
N ARG A 225 0.99 9.03 -1.31
CA ARG A 225 2.02 10.08 -1.24
C ARG A 225 1.89 10.99 -0.03
N ALA A 226 0.72 11.09 0.60
CA ALA A 226 0.52 11.78 1.87
C ALA A 226 1.52 11.33 2.96
N LEU A 227 2.03 10.10 2.85
CA LEU A 227 3.01 9.52 3.77
C LEU A 227 4.47 9.86 3.45
N TRP A 228 4.76 10.47 2.30
CA TRP A 228 6.12 10.83 1.94
C TRP A 228 6.66 11.92 2.85
N LYS A 229 7.91 11.75 3.30
CA LYS A 229 8.59 12.64 4.27
C LYS A 229 8.58 14.13 3.88
N GLN A 230 8.52 14.42 2.59
CA GLN A 230 8.52 15.79 2.08
C GLN A 230 7.23 16.58 2.37
N TYR A 231 6.13 15.91 2.75
CA TYR A 231 4.87 16.59 3.04
C TYR A 231 4.70 16.85 4.54
N PRO A 232 4.29 18.07 4.93
CA PRO A 232 4.25 18.47 6.35
C PRO A 232 3.29 17.63 7.19
N ASP A 233 2.17 17.18 6.60
CA ASP A 233 1.16 16.39 7.30
C ASP A 233 1.52 14.89 7.41
N SER A 234 2.65 14.44 6.83
CA SER A 234 2.97 13.00 6.74
C SER A 234 3.04 12.32 8.11
N ALA A 235 3.51 13.03 9.14
CA ALA A 235 3.62 12.49 10.49
C ALA A 235 2.25 12.15 11.10
N SER A 236 1.23 12.96 10.85
CA SER A 236 -0.14 12.72 11.35
C SER A 236 -0.80 11.53 10.66
N TYR A 237 -0.62 11.39 9.34
CA TYR A 237 -1.06 10.20 8.59
C TYR A 237 -0.39 8.93 9.11
N TRP A 238 0.93 8.96 9.33
CA TRP A 238 1.66 7.82 9.89
C TRP A 238 1.18 7.44 11.28
N SER A 239 0.89 8.43 12.13
CA SER A 239 0.37 8.19 13.48
C SER A 239 -0.97 7.46 13.45
N ALA A 240 -1.93 7.96 12.68
CA ALA A 240 -3.26 7.36 12.55
C ALA A 240 -3.21 5.97 11.91
N LEU A 241 -2.41 5.81 10.86
CA LEU A 241 -2.22 4.53 10.17
C LEU A 241 -1.57 3.50 11.08
N THR A 242 -0.51 3.87 11.81
CA THR A 242 0.19 2.96 12.73
C THR A 242 -0.76 2.48 13.82
N GLU A 243 -1.61 3.34 14.35
CA GLU A 243 -2.61 2.95 15.35
C GLU A 243 -3.58 1.90 14.80
N PHE A 244 -4.05 2.08 13.56
CA PHE A 244 -4.89 1.08 12.89
C PHE A 244 -4.14 -0.24 12.66
N LEU A 245 -2.88 -0.19 12.24
CA LEU A 245 -2.10 -1.38 11.88
C LEU A 245 -1.64 -2.21 13.09
N LYS A 246 -1.52 -1.63 14.29
CA LYS A 246 -1.06 -2.32 15.51
C LYS A 246 -1.84 -3.60 15.82
N GLN A 247 -3.13 -3.64 15.52
CA GLN A 247 -3.99 -4.81 15.80
C GLN A 247 -3.58 -6.07 15.01
N PHE A 248 -2.76 -5.93 13.96
CA PHE A 248 -2.37 -7.06 13.11
C PHE A 248 -0.98 -7.62 13.43
N ILE A 249 -0.21 -7.00 14.33
CA ILE A 249 1.15 -7.42 14.69
C ILE A 249 1.16 -8.29 15.95
N ASN A 250 0.19 -8.13 16.85
CA ASN A 250 0.21 -8.67 18.21
C ASN A 250 -0.70 -9.89 18.42
N GLU A 251 -1.12 -10.58 17.34
CA GLU A 251 -1.91 -11.81 17.41
C GLU A 251 -1.11 -13.06 17.07
#